data_f2c2a5729e716433c28ec343868ec02c
#
_entry.id   f2c2a5729e716433c28ec343868ec02c
#
_cell.length_a   1.000
_cell.length_b   1.000
_cell.length_c   1.000
_cell.angle_alpha   90.00
_cell.angle_beta   90.00
_cell.angle_gamma   90.00
#
_symmetry.space_group_name_H-M   'P 1'
#
loop_
_entity.id
_entity.type
_entity.pdbx_description
1 polymer ?
#
loop_
_entity_poly.entity_id
_entity_poly.type
_entity_poly.pdbx_seq_one_letter_code
_entity_poly.pdbx_strand_id
1 'polypeptide(L)'
;MKHKELFKLLDEVQEHGEESTQKRHDKVLLIDGLNLFFRNFAMMNMVNPDGIHIGGLGGFFRSLGALIRQTQPTSVYVVFDGAGSTSSRKNLHSEYKEGRNLNRITNWDAFDNLEEEHDSKVDQIVRIIQYLKLLPVKTCVLDKVEADDIIAVLAEKLVEKHNSTCFIVSSDKDFVQLVTDKIILYRPIEKEYYTKDTVKEKFGCLAENFILYKTLLGDNSDNIPGVKGLGVKGIFKKFPELINESLTLEDIFDISTRKFKDHVVYSRILQNRGQIETSYKIMDLSIPMISEQEKEYLEEVIKEDIPDLNSEMFISFYNEDKMGGMIRNLDVWLKEYFEHFKGYKN
;
A
#
# COMPACT_ATOMS: atom_id res chain seq x y z
N MET A 1 -44.18 29.90 16.57
CA MET A 1 -42.84 30.16 17.13
C MET A 1 -41.81 29.06 16.75
N LYS A 2 -42.14 27.79 16.78
CA LYS A 2 -41.17 26.71 16.51
C LYS A 2 -40.54 26.68 15.10
N HIS A 3 -41.18 27.12 14.05
CA HIS A 3 -40.58 27.09 12.69
C HIS A 3 -39.51 28.17 12.47
N LYS A 4 -39.65 29.36 13.05
CA LYS A 4 -38.63 30.43 12.92
C LYS A 4 -37.37 30.12 13.70
N GLU A 5 -37.47 29.43 14.82
CA GLU A 5 -36.29 28.98 15.61
C GLU A 5 -35.54 27.83 14.89
N LEU A 6 -36.29 26.93 14.24
CA LEU A 6 -35.66 25.85 13.46
C LEU A 6 -34.91 26.40 12.23
N PHE A 7 -35.46 27.38 11.52
CA PHE A 7 -34.75 28.04 10.40
C PHE A 7 -33.54 28.82 10.88
N LYS A 8 -33.61 29.48 12.03
CA LYS A 8 -32.45 30.16 12.62
C LYS A 8 -31.35 29.19 13.01
N LEU A 9 -31.68 28.03 13.59
CA LEU A 9 -30.75 26.94 13.89
C LEU A 9 -30.15 26.30 12.63
N LEU A 10 -30.95 26.19 11.54
CA LEU A 10 -30.46 25.70 10.25
C LEU A 10 -29.55 26.72 9.56
N ASP A 11 -29.83 28.01 9.66
CA ASP A 11 -28.96 29.07 9.16
C ASP A 11 -27.68 29.16 9.99
N GLU A 12 -27.74 29.01 11.34
CA GLU A 12 -26.56 28.94 12.21
C GLU A 12 -25.73 27.70 11.93
N VAL A 13 -26.32 26.56 11.57
CA VAL A 13 -25.59 25.34 11.15
C VAL A 13 -25.01 25.51 9.74
N GLN A 14 -25.65 26.31 8.85
CA GLN A 14 -25.10 26.64 7.53
C GLN A 14 -24.00 27.71 7.61
N GLU A 15 -24.09 28.68 8.54
CA GLU A 15 -23.02 29.66 8.79
C GLU A 15 -21.85 29.09 9.57
N HIS A 16 -22.02 27.97 10.28
CA HIS A 16 -20.97 27.17 10.90
C HIS A 16 -20.57 25.95 10.07
N GLY A 17 -20.89 25.93 8.79
CA GLY A 17 -20.15 25.16 7.82
C GLY A 17 -18.72 25.73 7.81
N GLU A 18 -17.88 25.24 8.76
CA GLU A 18 -16.46 25.49 8.74
C GLU A 18 -16.01 25.15 7.32
N GLU A 19 -15.61 26.16 6.52
CA GLU A 19 -14.76 25.93 5.37
C GLU A 19 -13.67 25.01 5.88
N SER A 20 -13.62 23.79 5.37
CA SER A 20 -12.64 22.80 5.78
C SER A 20 -11.27 23.49 5.68
N THR A 21 -10.68 23.80 6.81
CA THR A 21 -9.32 24.39 6.89
C THR A 21 -8.25 23.38 6.46
N GLN A 22 -8.67 22.18 6.07
CA GLN A 22 -7.80 21.10 5.63
C GLN A 22 -7.15 21.45 4.28
N LYS A 23 -5.85 21.29 4.23
CA LYS A 23 -5.03 21.49 3.02
C LYS A 23 -4.95 20.19 2.22
N ARG A 24 -4.64 20.32 0.93
CA ARG A 24 -4.53 19.20 -0.03
C ARG A 24 -3.76 17.97 0.46
N HIS A 25 -2.77 18.15 1.30
CA HIS A 25 -1.90 17.06 1.76
C HIS A 25 -2.04 16.78 3.26
N ASP A 26 -3.06 17.27 3.95
CA ASP A 26 -3.22 17.02 5.39
C ASP A 26 -3.42 15.53 5.69
N LYS A 27 -4.23 14.86 4.86
CA LYS A 27 -4.52 13.43 4.99
C LYS A 27 -4.43 12.74 3.64
N VAL A 28 -3.43 11.90 3.48
CA VAL A 28 -3.12 11.26 2.20
C VAL A 28 -3.38 9.77 2.24
N LEU A 29 -4.04 9.27 1.20
CA LEU A 29 -4.27 7.84 0.99
C LEU A 29 -3.31 7.33 -0.09
N LEU A 30 -2.41 6.41 0.28
CA LEU A 30 -1.44 5.75 -0.60
C LEU A 30 -1.88 4.31 -0.79
N ILE A 31 -2.25 3.93 -2.00
CA ILE A 31 -2.82 2.61 -2.32
C ILE A 31 -1.83 1.82 -3.17
N ASP A 32 -1.45 0.65 -2.69
CA ASP A 32 -0.81 -0.38 -3.50
C ASP A 32 -1.86 -0.95 -4.48
N GLY A 33 -1.73 -0.53 -5.74
CA GLY A 33 -2.73 -0.78 -6.78
C GLY A 33 -2.86 -2.25 -7.14
N LEU A 34 -1.74 -2.96 -7.31
CA LEU A 34 -1.77 -4.38 -7.63
C LEU A 34 -2.25 -5.23 -6.46
N ASN A 35 -1.82 -4.91 -5.23
CA ASN A 35 -2.30 -5.61 -4.03
C ASN A 35 -3.82 -5.47 -3.88
N LEU A 36 -4.35 -4.26 -4.05
CA LEU A 36 -5.79 -4.02 -4.01
C LEU A 36 -6.53 -4.76 -5.13
N PHE A 37 -5.98 -4.74 -6.36
CA PHE A 37 -6.55 -5.43 -7.51
C PHE A 37 -6.60 -6.94 -7.31
N PHE A 38 -5.45 -7.58 -7.04
CA PHE A 38 -5.38 -9.05 -6.92
C PHE A 38 -6.25 -9.59 -5.80
N ARG A 39 -6.35 -8.84 -4.69
CA ARG A 39 -7.26 -9.20 -3.61
C ARG A 39 -8.73 -9.22 -4.08
N ASN A 40 -9.17 -8.19 -4.77
CA ASN A 40 -10.54 -8.12 -5.28
C ASN A 40 -10.78 -9.15 -6.38
N PHE A 41 -9.84 -9.34 -7.29
CA PHE A 41 -9.89 -10.34 -8.33
C PHE A 41 -10.09 -11.76 -7.76
N ALA A 42 -9.34 -12.11 -6.71
CA ALA A 42 -9.43 -13.42 -6.07
C ALA A 42 -10.71 -13.62 -5.24
N MET A 43 -11.29 -12.53 -4.71
CA MET A 43 -12.44 -12.61 -3.79
C MET A 43 -13.80 -12.46 -4.48
N MET A 44 -13.83 -11.88 -5.70
CA MET A 44 -15.07 -11.52 -6.38
C MET A 44 -15.17 -12.24 -7.72
N ASN A 45 -15.82 -13.39 -7.71
CA ASN A 45 -16.14 -14.13 -8.93
C ASN A 45 -17.42 -13.56 -9.57
N MET A 46 -17.28 -12.39 -10.21
CA MET A 46 -18.40 -11.72 -10.87
C MET A 46 -18.13 -11.56 -12.35
N VAL A 47 -19.13 -11.90 -13.17
CA VAL A 47 -19.11 -11.73 -14.61
C VAL A 47 -20.14 -10.70 -15.04
N ASN A 48 -19.87 -9.99 -16.12
CA ASN A 48 -20.84 -9.11 -16.74
C ASN A 48 -21.84 -9.91 -17.61
N PRO A 49 -22.89 -9.27 -18.19
CA PRO A 49 -23.86 -9.95 -19.04
C PRO A 49 -23.28 -10.66 -20.28
N ASP A 50 -22.06 -10.33 -20.69
CA ASP A 50 -21.35 -11.00 -21.79
C ASP A 50 -20.52 -12.22 -21.32
N GLY A 51 -20.56 -12.56 -20.03
CA GLY A 51 -19.78 -13.64 -19.44
C GLY A 51 -18.33 -13.26 -19.13
N ILE A 52 -17.94 -11.99 -19.27
CA ILE A 52 -16.57 -11.51 -19.00
C ILE A 52 -16.42 -11.30 -17.49
N HIS A 53 -15.35 -11.84 -16.92
CA HIS A 53 -15.03 -11.62 -15.50
C HIS A 53 -14.63 -10.16 -15.25
N ILE A 54 -15.31 -9.52 -14.28
CA ILE A 54 -15.14 -8.10 -13.91
C ILE A 54 -14.91 -7.91 -12.40
N GLY A 55 -14.67 -9.01 -11.68
CA GLY A 55 -14.57 -8.98 -10.21
C GLY A 55 -13.42 -8.13 -9.71
N GLY A 56 -12.28 -8.18 -10.38
CA GLY A 56 -11.11 -7.33 -10.07
C GLY A 56 -11.40 -5.85 -10.30
N LEU A 57 -11.92 -5.52 -11.48
CA LEU A 57 -12.26 -4.15 -11.89
C LEU A 57 -13.30 -3.51 -10.97
N GLY A 58 -14.46 -4.15 -10.83
CA GLY A 58 -15.54 -3.61 -10.00
C GLY A 58 -15.22 -3.62 -8.52
N GLY A 59 -14.56 -4.67 -8.04
CA GLY A 59 -14.10 -4.78 -6.67
C GLY A 59 -13.08 -3.70 -6.30
N PHE A 60 -12.17 -3.36 -7.22
CA PHE A 60 -11.21 -2.28 -7.03
C PHE A 60 -11.91 -0.94 -6.74
N PHE A 61 -12.85 -0.52 -7.57
CA PHE A 61 -13.56 0.76 -7.36
C PHE A 61 -14.47 0.75 -6.13
N ARG A 62 -15.13 -0.37 -5.83
CA ARG A 62 -15.88 -0.52 -4.55
C ARG A 62 -14.97 -0.35 -3.35
N SER A 63 -13.79 -0.96 -3.39
CA SER A 63 -12.79 -0.85 -2.32
C SER A 63 -12.24 0.56 -2.23
N LEU A 64 -11.93 1.20 -3.36
CA LEU A 64 -11.46 2.59 -3.41
C LEU A 64 -12.47 3.55 -2.76
N GLY A 65 -13.75 3.47 -3.15
CA GLY A 65 -14.80 4.30 -2.54
C GLY A 65 -14.96 4.04 -1.05
N ALA A 66 -14.90 2.77 -0.60
CA ALA A 66 -14.96 2.43 0.81
C ALA A 66 -13.77 2.98 1.61
N LEU A 67 -12.56 2.95 1.05
CA LEU A 67 -11.35 3.49 1.64
C LEU A 67 -11.43 5.03 1.76
N ILE A 68 -11.88 5.72 0.71
CA ILE A 68 -12.09 7.17 0.71
C ILE A 68 -13.10 7.56 1.80
N ARG A 69 -14.24 6.86 1.87
CA ARG A 69 -15.23 7.11 2.93
C ARG A 69 -14.69 6.88 4.32
N GLN A 70 -13.89 5.83 4.51
CA GLN A 70 -13.36 5.44 5.82
C GLN A 70 -12.25 6.38 6.30
N THR A 71 -11.37 6.81 5.40
CA THR A 71 -10.22 7.64 5.74
C THR A 71 -10.46 9.13 5.54
N GLN A 72 -11.43 9.51 4.70
CA GLN A 72 -11.71 10.91 4.33
C GLN A 72 -10.43 11.68 3.96
N PRO A 73 -9.70 11.23 2.93
CA PRO A 73 -8.42 11.81 2.57
C PRO A 73 -8.60 13.14 1.84
N THR A 74 -7.59 14.00 1.89
CA THR A 74 -7.52 15.24 1.11
C THR A 74 -6.81 15.03 -0.23
N SER A 75 -6.10 13.92 -0.40
CA SER A 75 -5.55 13.46 -1.68
C SER A 75 -5.35 11.94 -1.69
N VAL A 76 -5.40 11.36 -2.90
CA VAL A 76 -5.29 9.91 -3.11
C VAL A 76 -4.26 9.63 -4.18
N TYR A 77 -3.37 8.69 -3.89
CA TYR A 77 -2.38 8.16 -4.84
C TYR A 77 -2.59 6.65 -4.98
N VAL A 78 -2.68 6.19 -6.21
CA VAL A 78 -2.69 4.76 -6.54
C VAL A 78 -1.38 4.43 -7.24
N VAL A 79 -0.63 3.52 -6.67
CA VAL A 79 0.73 3.20 -7.11
C VAL A 79 0.76 1.80 -7.69
N PHE A 80 1.40 1.65 -8.85
CA PHE A 80 1.58 0.37 -9.52
C PHE A 80 3.05 0.07 -9.74
N ASP A 81 3.38 -1.22 -9.77
CA ASP A 81 4.71 -1.68 -10.19
C ASP A 81 4.99 -1.31 -11.65
N GLY A 82 6.19 -0.84 -11.90
CA GLY A 82 6.64 -0.58 -13.26
C GLY A 82 7.11 -1.83 -14.00
N ALA A 83 7.25 -1.72 -15.31
CA ALA A 83 7.80 -2.80 -16.13
C ALA A 83 9.22 -3.15 -15.66
N GLY A 84 9.47 -4.45 -15.37
CA GLY A 84 10.76 -4.92 -14.88
C GLY A 84 11.13 -4.46 -13.46
N SER A 85 10.16 -4.13 -12.63
CA SER A 85 10.32 -3.59 -11.27
C SER A 85 11.24 -4.41 -10.37
N THR A 86 11.21 -5.74 -10.48
CA THR A 86 12.05 -6.64 -9.66
C THR A 86 13.53 -6.68 -10.05
N SER A 87 13.93 -6.01 -11.15
CA SER A 87 15.29 -6.13 -11.71
C SER A 87 16.38 -5.68 -10.74
N SER A 88 16.17 -4.58 -10.01
CA SER A 88 17.14 -4.04 -9.06
C SER A 88 17.42 -5.02 -7.91
N ARG A 89 16.36 -5.62 -7.34
CA ARG A 89 16.47 -6.62 -6.28
C ARG A 89 17.05 -7.94 -6.77
N LYS A 90 16.69 -8.39 -7.99
CA LYS A 90 17.26 -9.58 -8.63
C LYS A 90 18.75 -9.47 -8.92
N ASN A 91 19.25 -8.27 -9.18
CA ASN A 91 20.69 -8.05 -9.32
C ASN A 91 21.47 -8.29 -8.02
N LEU A 92 20.82 -8.12 -6.87
CA LEU A 92 21.40 -8.39 -5.55
C LEU A 92 21.18 -9.84 -5.10
N HIS A 93 20.04 -10.43 -5.47
CA HIS A 93 19.63 -11.79 -5.13
C HIS A 93 18.82 -12.39 -6.28
N SER A 94 19.45 -13.24 -7.09
CA SER A 94 18.87 -13.76 -8.35
C SER A 94 17.54 -14.50 -8.15
N GLU A 95 17.37 -15.17 -7.01
CA GLU A 95 16.17 -15.94 -6.66
C GLU A 95 15.03 -15.07 -6.08
N TYR A 96 15.21 -13.74 -5.98
CA TYR A 96 14.20 -12.83 -5.45
C TYR A 96 12.88 -12.95 -6.21
N LYS A 97 11.80 -13.23 -5.46
CA LYS A 97 10.45 -13.47 -6.00
C LYS A 97 10.38 -14.57 -7.10
N GLU A 98 11.38 -15.46 -7.20
CA GLU A 98 11.32 -16.58 -8.11
C GLU A 98 10.24 -17.57 -7.67
N GLY A 99 9.46 -18.08 -8.65
CA GLY A 99 8.36 -19.03 -8.37
C GLY A 99 7.11 -18.44 -7.73
N ARG A 100 7.02 -17.12 -7.52
CA ARG A 100 5.76 -16.46 -7.08
C ARG A 100 4.60 -16.63 -8.07
N ASN A 101 4.88 -16.91 -9.34
CA ASN A 101 3.85 -17.21 -10.33
C ASN A 101 3.13 -18.48 -9.92
N LEU A 102 1.95 -18.31 -9.37
CA LEU A 102 1.06 -19.41 -9.01
C LEU A 102 0.68 -20.16 -10.30
N ASN A 103 1.23 -21.36 -10.47
CA ASN A 103 0.84 -22.28 -11.56
C ASN A 103 -0.54 -22.89 -11.27
N ARG A 104 -1.48 -22.08 -10.79
CA ARG A 104 -2.85 -22.47 -10.52
C ARG A 104 -3.82 -21.32 -10.79
N ILE A 105 -4.98 -21.66 -11.29
CA ILE A 105 -6.10 -20.74 -11.48
C ILE A 105 -6.57 -20.26 -10.08
N THR A 106 -6.83 -18.98 -9.96
CA THR A 106 -7.38 -18.36 -8.74
C THR A 106 -8.89 -18.42 -8.71
N ASN A 107 -9.55 -18.15 -9.86
CA ASN A 107 -11.01 -18.15 -10.02
C ASN A 107 -11.45 -19.31 -10.90
N TRP A 108 -11.55 -20.51 -10.32
CA TRP A 108 -11.93 -21.76 -10.97
C TRP A 108 -13.27 -21.73 -11.70
N ASP A 109 -14.22 -20.92 -11.21
CA ASP A 109 -15.56 -20.83 -11.78
C ASP A 109 -15.64 -19.89 -12.98
N ALA A 110 -14.58 -19.10 -13.21
CA ALA A 110 -14.55 -18.10 -14.26
C ALA A 110 -13.58 -18.41 -15.41
N PHE A 111 -12.56 -19.26 -15.17
CA PHE A 111 -11.51 -19.52 -16.14
C PHE A 111 -11.17 -21.00 -16.25
N ASP A 112 -11.01 -21.47 -17.48
CA ASP A 112 -10.67 -22.86 -17.76
C ASP A 112 -9.16 -23.11 -17.72
N ASN A 113 -8.35 -22.10 -17.93
CA ASN A 113 -6.89 -22.19 -17.96
C ASN A 113 -6.20 -20.93 -17.45
N LEU A 114 -4.89 -21.06 -17.20
CA LEU A 114 -4.06 -19.97 -16.64
C LEU A 114 -3.87 -18.80 -17.61
N GLU A 115 -3.85 -19.04 -18.90
CA GLU A 115 -3.66 -18.02 -19.94
C GLU A 115 -4.86 -17.08 -19.97
N GLU A 116 -6.08 -17.61 -20.01
CA GLU A 116 -7.33 -16.83 -19.94
C GLU A 116 -7.41 -16.00 -18.66
N GLU A 117 -7.07 -16.59 -17.50
CA GLU A 117 -7.05 -15.85 -16.25
C GLU A 117 -6.00 -14.74 -16.26
N HIS A 118 -4.82 -15.00 -16.84
CA HIS A 118 -3.76 -14.01 -16.98
C HIS A 118 -4.19 -12.83 -17.86
N ASP A 119 -4.74 -13.12 -19.03
CA ASP A 119 -5.21 -12.11 -19.98
C ASP A 119 -6.31 -11.25 -19.35
N SER A 120 -7.27 -11.88 -18.68
CA SER A 120 -8.31 -11.16 -17.93
C SER A 120 -7.74 -10.26 -16.85
N LYS A 121 -6.70 -10.68 -16.12
CA LYS A 121 -6.02 -9.83 -15.13
C LYS A 121 -5.40 -8.60 -15.79
N VAL A 122 -4.69 -8.80 -16.90
CA VAL A 122 -4.03 -7.72 -17.65
C VAL A 122 -5.07 -6.72 -18.17
N ASP A 123 -6.12 -7.20 -18.82
CA ASP A 123 -7.19 -6.35 -19.37
C ASP A 123 -7.87 -5.52 -18.29
N GLN A 124 -8.19 -6.13 -17.13
CA GLN A 124 -8.82 -5.42 -16.03
C GLN A 124 -7.87 -4.38 -15.40
N ILE A 125 -6.57 -4.65 -15.28
CA ILE A 125 -5.58 -3.68 -14.78
C ILE A 125 -5.48 -2.48 -15.73
N VAL A 126 -5.36 -2.75 -17.04
CA VAL A 126 -5.34 -1.68 -18.06
C VAL A 126 -6.61 -0.83 -17.98
N ARG A 127 -7.75 -1.49 -17.85
CA ARG A 127 -9.05 -0.79 -17.73
C ARG A 127 -9.15 0.03 -16.45
N ILE A 128 -8.66 -0.47 -15.31
CA ILE A 128 -8.56 0.29 -14.05
C ILE A 128 -7.74 1.57 -14.24
N ILE A 129 -6.59 1.49 -14.90
CA ILE A 129 -5.75 2.67 -15.15
C ILE A 129 -6.49 3.71 -16.02
N GLN A 130 -7.27 3.26 -17.00
CA GLN A 130 -8.10 4.16 -17.82
C GLN A 130 -9.16 4.88 -16.98
N TYR A 131 -9.86 4.17 -16.09
CA TYR A 131 -10.84 4.76 -15.18
C TYR A 131 -10.20 5.72 -14.17
N LEU A 132 -9.02 5.37 -13.62
CA LEU A 132 -8.33 6.23 -12.65
C LEU A 132 -8.00 7.62 -13.22
N LYS A 133 -7.72 7.71 -14.54
CA LYS A 133 -7.50 8.98 -15.24
C LYS A 133 -8.75 9.88 -15.28
N LEU A 134 -9.91 9.33 -14.98
CA LEU A 134 -11.21 10.06 -14.96
C LEU A 134 -11.60 10.52 -13.55
N LEU A 135 -10.82 10.13 -12.55
CA LEU A 135 -11.05 10.41 -11.14
C LEU A 135 -10.03 11.42 -10.59
N PRO A 136 -10.37 12.16 -9.53
CA PRO A 136 -9.45 13.06 -8.85
C PRO A 136 -8.44 12.28 -7.99
N VAL A 137 -7.71 11.38 -8.64
CA VAL A 137 -6.76 10.46 -8.03
C VAL A 137 -5.45 10.51 -8.83
N LYS A 138 -4.31 10.59 -8.17
CA LYS A 138 -3.01 10.53 -8.82
C LYS A 138 -2.59 9.07 -8.99
N THR A 139 -2.15 8.72 -10.18
CA THR A 139 -1.62 7.38 -10.49
C THR A 139 -0.13 7.46 -10.70
N CYS A 140 0.64 6.66 -9.95
CA CYS A 140 2.10 6.64 -10.02
C CYS A 140 2.58 5.26 -10.49
N VAL A 141 3.48 5.27 -11.46
CA VAL A 141 4.19 4.10 -11.96
C VAL A 141 5.55 4.56 -12.50
N LEU A 142 6.61 3.83 -12.18
CA LEU A 142 7.96 4.10 -12.66
C LEU A 142 8.58 2.79 -13.16
N ASP A 143 9.13 2.81 -14.38
CA ASP A 143 9.78 1.63 -14.96
C ASP A 143 10.94 1.15 -14.08
N LYS A 144 11.03 -0.15 -13.89
CA LYS A 144 12.05 -0.83 -13.07
C LYS A 144 12.00 -0.53 -11.58
N VAL A 145 10.94 0.13 -11.09
CA VAL A 145 10.73 0.45 -9.68
C VAL A 145 9.51 -0.32 -9.17
N GLU A 146 9.61 -0.92 -8.00
CA GLU A 146 8.48 -1.56 -7.33
C GLU A 146 7.56 -0.50 -6.68
N ALA A 147 6.27 -0.80 -6.62
CA ALA A 147 5.28 0.09 -5.99
C ALA A 147 5.65 0.41 -4.53
N ASP A 148 6.28 -0.54 -3.83
CA ASP A 148 6.68 -0.40 -2.43
C ASP A 148 7.70 0.75 -2.26
N ASP A 149 8.68 0.85 -3.17
CA ASP A 149 9.69 1.91 -3.17
C ASP A 149 9.04 3.28 -3.45
N ILE A 150 8.11 3.34 -4.41
CA ILE A 150 7.38 4.57 -4.74
C ILE A 150 6.52 5.03 -3.56
N ILE A 151 5.79 4.10 -2.92
CA ILE A 151 4.95 4.39 -1.75
C ILE A 151 5.81 4.90 -0.59
N ALA A 152 6.97 4.28 -0.35
CA ALA A 152 7.88 4.70 0.71
C ALA A 152 8.36 6.15 0.49
N VAL A 153 8.82 6.49 -0.73
CA VAL A 153 9.23 7.87 -1.08
C VAL A 153 8.08 8.86 -0.94
N LEU A 154 6.90 8.54 -1.46
CA LEU A 154 5.74 9.42 -1.35
C LEU A 154 5.36 9.67 0.11
N ALA A 155 5.31 8.62 0.93
CA ALA A 155 4.98 8.74 2.36
C ALA A 155 5.99 9.63 3.10
N GLU A 156 7.29 9.40 2.89
CA GLU A 156 8.36 10.20 3.48
C GLU A 156 8.24 11.67 3.09
N LYS A 157 8.19 11.97 1.77
CA LYS A 157 8.14 13.34 1.25
C LYS A 157 6.89 14.11 1.68
N LEU A 158 5.74 13.44 1.72
CA LEU A 158 4.48 14.03 2.18
C LEU A 158 4.52 14.36 3.68
N VAL A 159 5.12 13.50 4.49
CA VAL A 159 5.30 13.77 5.93
C VAL A 159 6.29 14.90 6.13
N GLU A 160 7.46 14.86 5.49
CA GLU A 160 8.51 15.86 5.66
C GLU A 160 8.09 17.26 5.22
N LYS A 161 7.49 17.38 4.01
CA LYS A 161 7.21 18.68 3.39
C LYS A 161 5.86 19.27 3.79
N HIS A 162 4.88 18.42 4.08
CA HIS A 162 3.50 18.84 4.32
C HIS A 162 2.98 18.48 5.71
N ASN A 163 3.76 17.77 6.52
CA ASN A 163 3.35 17.22 7.81
C ASN A 163 2.09 16.34 7.71
N SER A 164 1.94 15.66 6.57
CA SER A 164 0.79 14.83 6.24
C SER A 164 0.58 13.67 7.22
N THR A 165 -0.67 13.26 7.40
CA THR A 165 -0.99 11.94 7.92
C THR A 165 -1.23 11.00 6.74
N CYS A 166 -0.34 10.03 6.54
CA CYS A 166 -0.38 9.10 5.42
C CYS A 166 -1.02 7.76 5.84
N PHE A 167 -1.99 7.29 5.06
CA PHE A 167 -2.57 5.95 5.18
C PHE A 167 -2.09 5.11 4.01
N ILE A 168 -1.19 4.17 4.27
CA ILE A 168 -0.77 3.16 3.29
C ILE A 168 -1.79 2.02 3.31
N VAL A 169 -2.30 1.64 2.16
CA VAL A 169 -3.26 0.53 2.00
C VAL A 169 -2.59 -0.61 1.25
N SER A 170 -2.18 -1.63 1.96
CA SER A 170 -1.64 -2.88 1.41
C SER A 170 -1.79 -4.03 2.39
N SER A 171 -1.89 -5.25 1.87
CA SER A 171 -1.77 -6.48 2.66
C SER A 171 -0.32 -6.89 2.91
N ASP A 172 0.64 -6.21 2.29
CA ASP A 172 2.05 -6.50 2.46
C ASP A 172 2.54 -6.05 3.83
N LYS A 173 3.29 -6.94 4.50
CA LYS A 173 3.86 -6.66 5.81
C LYS A 173 5.12 -5.80 5.73
N ASP A 174 5.71 -5.66 4.55
CA ASP A 174 6.92 -4.89 4.39
C ASP A 174 6.72 -3.41 4.74
N PHE A 175 5.51 -2.90 4.51
CA PHE A 175 5.12 -1.56 4.94
C PHE A 175 5.04 -1.35 6.45
N VAL A 176 5.08 -2.41 7.28
CA VAL A 176 5.08 -2.27 8.76
C VAL A 176 6.28 -1.45 9.23
N GLN A 177 7.43 -1.58 8.56
CA GLN A 177 8.63 -0.83 8.89
C GLN A 177 8.50 0.68 8.69
N LEU A 178 7.56 1.13 7.86
CA LEU A 178 7.29 2.54 7.58
C LEU A 178 6.32 3.18 8.60
N VAL A 179 5.74 2.39 9.50
CA VAL A 179 4.74 2.89 10.46
C VAL A 179 5.39 3.86 11.45
N THR A 180 4.83 5.07 11.53
CA THR A 180 5.24 6.14 12.43
C THR A 180 4.01 6.77 13.09
N ASP A 181 4.16 7.90 13.78
CA ASP A 181 3.01 8.67 14.28
C ASP A 181 2.23 9.35 13.15
N LYS A 182 2.83 9.47 11.96
CA LYS A 182 2.24 10.11 10.77
C LYS A 182 1.95 9.13 9.62
N ILE A 183 2.54 7.94 9.63
CA ILE A 183 2.34 6.91 8.63
C ILE A 183 1.64 5.72 9.29
N ILE A 184 0.44 5.41 8.82
CA ILE A 184 -0.41 4.35 9.33
C ILE A 184 -0.63 3.34 8.20
N LEU A 185 -0.41 2.06 8.48
CA LEU A 185 -0.69 1.00 7.52
C LEU A 185 -2.10 0.44 7.77
N TYR A 186 -2.98 0.54 6.78
CA TYR A 186 -4.25 -0.18 6.77
C TYR A 186 -4.13 -1.50 6.02
N ARG A 187 -4.42 -2.60 6.71
CA ARG A 187 -4.39 -3.95 6.13
C ARG A 187 -5.81 -4.42 5.80
N PRO A 188 -6.20 -4.46 4.51
CA PRO A 188 -7.57 -4.72 4.11
C PRO A 188 -8.08 -6.12 4.44
N ILE A 189 -7.19 -7.12 4.54
CA ILE A 189 -7.56 -8.51 4.88
C ILE A 189 -8.02 -8.57 6.32
N GLU A 190 -7.26 -8.04 7.24
CA GLU A 190 -7.55 -7.98 8.67
C GLU A 190 -8.56 -6.88 9.02
N LYS A 191 -8.78 -5.92 8.10
CA LYS A 191 -9.58 -4.69 8.31
C LYS A 191 -9.10 -3.87 9.49
N GLU A 192 -7.80 -3.75 9.63
CA GLU A 192 -7.16 -3.19 10.81
C GLU A 192 -6.11 -2.15 10.44
N TYR A 193 -6.01 -1.11 11.29
CA TYR A 193 -4.97 -0.10 11.21
C TYR A 193 -3.77 -0.51 12.06
N TYR A 194 -2.59 -0.50 11.46
CA TYR A 194 -1.33 -0.72 12.15
C TYR A 194 -0.70 0.62 12.47
N THR A 195 -0.71 0.95 13.75
CA THR A 195 0.02 2.04 14.39
C THR A 195 1.25 1.47 15.09
N LYS A 196 2.13 2.30 15.63
CA LYS A 196 3.27 1.85 16.44
C LYS A 196 2.85 0.87 17.55
N ASP A 197 1.75 1.17 18.23
CA ASP A 197 1.25 0.31 19.34
C ASP A 197 0.76 -1.04 18.80
N THR A 198 -0.02 -1.03 17.71
CA THR A 198 -0.49 -2.25 17.07
C THR A 198 0.66 -3.11 16.56
N VAL A 199 1.71 -2.49 15.99
CA VAL A 199 2.91 -3.21 15.54
C VAL A 199 3.60 -3.88 16.72
N LYS A 200 3.81 -3.14 17.81
CA LYS A 200 4.44 -3.67 19.03
C LYS A 200 3.62 -4.81 19.62
N GLU A 201 2.30 -4.67 19.68
CA GLU A 201 1.40 -5.71 20.20
C GLU A 201 1.45 -6.99 19.36
N LYS A 202 1.41 -6.86 18.02
CA LYS A 202 1.31 -8.00 17.10
C LYS A 202 2.65 -8.68 16.83
N PHE A 203 3.71 -7.92 16.67
CA PHE A 203 5.02 -8.44 16.29
C PHE A 203 6.01 -8.49 17.45
N GLY A 204 5.73 -7.83 18.56
CA GLY A 204 6.57 -7.82 19.75
C GLY A 204 7.82 -6.95 19.63
N CYS A 205 7.95 -6.11 18.61
CA CYS A 205 9.05 -5.17 18.41
C CYS A 205 8.54 -3.78 18.05
N LEU A 206 9.43 -2.78 18.13
CA LEU A 206 9.16 -1.45 17.62
C LEU A 206 8.99 -1.51 16.07
N ALA A 207 8.20 -0.58 15.51
CA ALA A 207 7.98 -0.52 14.06
C ALA A 207 9.29 -0.30 13.29
N GLU A 208 10.16 0.58 13.76
CA GLU A 208 11.50 0.82 13.21
C GLU A 208 12.43 -0.39 13.25
N ASN A 209 12.19 -1.35 14.14
CA ASN A 209 12.93 -2.61 14.22
C ASN A 209 12.32 -3.73 13.37
N PHE A 210 11.17 -3.48 12.74
CA PHE A 210 10.49 -4.53 11.98
C PHE A 210 11.33 -5.04 10.80
N ILE A 211 12.11 -4.17 10.18
CA ILE A 211 13.06 -4.57 9.12
C ILE A 211 14.12 -5.55 9.66
N LEU A 212 14.69 -5.29 10.84
CA LEU A 212 15.64 -6.21 11.49
C LEU A 212 14.99 -7.54 11.84
N TYR A 213 13.76 -7.48 12.38
CA TYR A 213 12.96 -8.66 12.67
C TYR A 213 12.76 -9.52 11.40
N LYS A 214 12.33 -8.93 10.27
CA LYS A 214 12.18 -9.64 9.00
C LYS A 214 13.51 -10.17 8.46
N THR A 215 14.56 -9.37 8.46
CA THR A 215 15.89 -9.76 7.96
C THR A 215 16.43 -10.99 8.68
N LEU A 216 16.28 -11.02 10.00
CA LEU A 216 16.77 -12.15 10.80
C LEU A 216 15.92 -13.42 10.63
N LEU A 217 14.61 -13.28 10.42
CA LEU A 217 13.71 -14.41 10.19
C LEU A 217 13.70 -14.88 8.73
N GLY A 218 14.02 -14.00 7.80
CA GLY A 218 13.87 -14.20 6.37
C GLY A 218 12.42 -14.01 5.88
N ASP A 219 12.28 -14.06 4.57
CA ASP A 219 10.99 -14.04 3.88
C ASP A 219 10.91 -15.14 2.81
N ASN A 220 10.18 -16.21 3.14
CA ASN A 220 10.02 -17.33 2.22
C ASN A 220 9.20 -16.97 0.97
N SER A 221 8.33 -15.95 1.05
CA SER A 221 7.53 -15.52 -0.10
C SER A 221 8.39 -14.85 -1.17
N ASP A 222 9.51 -14.27 -0.77
CA ASP A 222 10.48 -13.59 -1.62
C ASP A 222 11.77 -14.36 -1.84
N ASN A 223 11.84 -15.59 -1.34
CA ASN A 223 13.04 -16.42 -1.33
C ASN A 223 14.23 -15.78 -0.58
N ILE A 224 13.94 -14.93 0.40
CA ILE A 224 14.99 -14.29 1.23
C ILE A 224 15.26 -15.18 2.43
N PRO A 225 16.47 -15.74 2.56
CA PRO A 225 16.80 -16.65 3.65
C PRO A 225 17.00 -15.91 4.97
N GLY A 226 16.47 -16.48 6.05
CA GLY A 226 16.71 -16.03 7.41
C GLY A 226 17.87 -16.76 8.09
N VAL A 227 18.14 -16.39 9.34
CA VAL A 227 19.19 -17.01 10.16
C VAL A 227 18.75 -18.39 10.63
N LYS A 228 19.46 -19.43 10.22
CA LYS A 228 19.15 -20.83 10.58
C LYS A 228 19.07 -21.03 12.09
N GLY A 229 17.92 -21.51 12.57
CA GLY A 229 17.67 -21.78 13.99
C GLY A 229 17.17 -20.56 14.77
N LEU A 230 16.89 -19.46 14.10
CA LEU A 230 16.22 -18.32 14.67
C LEU A 230 14.77 -18.27 14.14
N GLY A 231 13.82 -18.35 15.01
CA GLY A 231 12.40 -18.25 14.69
C GLY A 231 11.73 -17.18 15.54
N VAL A 232 10.45 -16.88 15.25
CA VAL A 232 9.68 -15.82 15.90
C VAL A 232 9.77 -15.87 17.43
N LYS A 233 9.66 -17.05 18.04
CA LYS A 233 9.77 -17.19 19.51
C LYS A 233 11.21 -17.04 20.03
N GLY A 234 12.19 -17.25 19.18
CA GLY A 234 13.61 -17.22 19.54
C GLY A 234 14.24 -15.83 19.44
N ILE A 235 13.75 -15.00 18.54
CA ILE A 235 14.36 -13.71 18.24
C ILE A 235 14.39 -12.78 19.46
N PHE A 236 13.29 -12.64 20.19
CA PHE A 236 13.22 -11.78 21.38
C PHE A 236 13.94 -12.36 22.60
N LYS A 237 14.23 -13.65 22.63
CA LYS A 237 15.11 -14.24 23.63
C LYS A 237 16.58 -13.92 23.37
N LYS A 238 16.95 -13.73 22.11
CA LYS A 238 18.31 -13.43 21.67
C LYS A 238 18.58 -11.93 21.60
N PHE A 239 17.58 -11.18 21.15
CA PHE A 239 17.61 -9.73 20.97
C PHE A 239 16.41 -9.08 21.67
N PRO A 240 16.35 -9.09 23.02
CA PRO A 240 15.27 -8.45 23.77
C PRO A 240 15.23 -6.93 23.57
N GLU A 241 16.34 -6.35 23.17
CA GLU A 241 16.49 -4.92 22.86
C GLU A 241 15.54 -4.48 21.73
N LEU A 242 15.23 -5.37 20.75
CA LEU A 242 14.26 -5.09 19.67
C LEU A 242 12.87 -4.66 20.15
N ILE A 243 12.51 -4.99 21.41
CA ILE A 243 11.20 -4.73 21.97
C ILE A 243 11.01 -3.25 22.31
N ASN A 244 12.07 -2.59 22.82
CA ASN A 244 11.97 -1.26 23.43
C ASN A 244 13.06 -0.27 23.00
N GLU A 245 14.07 -0.72 22.27
CA GLU A 245 15.19 0.10 21.85
C GLU A 245 15.24 0.11 20.32
N SER A 246 15.43 1.28 19.70
CA SER A 246 15.68 1.37 18.26
C SER A 246 17.09 0.89 17.98
N LEU A 247 17.20 -0.13 17.11
CA LEU A 247 18.47 -0.77 16.76
C LEU A 247 18.79 -0.58 15.29
N THR A 248 20.06 -0.59 14.99
CA THR A 248 20.60 -0.69 13.63
C THR A 248 21.02 -2.14 13.32
N LEU A 249 21.29 -2.46 12.05
CA LEU A 249 21.84 -3.75 11.68
C LEU A 249 23.22 -3.98 12.31
N GLU A 250 24.03 -2.92 12.48
CA GLU A 250 25.32 -3.00 13.14
C GLU A 250 25.20 -3.37 14.63
N ASP A 251 24.19 -2.83 15.32
CA ASP A 251 23.91 -3.22 16.72
C ASP A 251 23.63 -4.72 16.83
N ILE A 252 22.95 -5.33 15.85
CA ILE A 252 22.71 -6.78 15.81
C ILE A 252 24.05 -7.54 15.71
N PHE A 253 24.99 -7.08 14.89
CA PHE A 253 26.33 -7.69 14.78
C PHE A 253 27.15 -7.48 16.04
N ASP A 254 27.11 -6.32 16.66
CA ASP A 254 27.80 -6.02 17.90
C ASP A 254 27.27 -6.86 19.08
N ILE A 255 25.95 -7.00 19.21
CA ILE A 255 25.32 -7.88 20.19
C ILE A 255 25.78 -9.33 19.94
N SER A 256 25.78 -9.76 18.68
CA SER A 256 26.19 -11.12 18.30
C SER A 256 27.66 -11.37 18.60
N THR A 257 28.53 -10.38 18.44
CA THR A 257 29.94 -10.45 18.77
C THR A 257 30.15 -10.58 20.28
N ARG A 258 29.46 -9.80 21.07
CA ARG A 258 29.55 -9.85 22.55
C ARG A 258 29.01 -11.15 23.12
N LYS A 259 27.93 -11.69 22.54
CA LYS A 259 27.25 -12.91 22.97
C LYS A 259 27.68 -14.17 22.18
N PHE A 260 28.77 -14.11 21.42
CA PHE A 260 29.21 -15.16 20.51
C PHE A 260 29.27 -16.58 21.14
N LYS A 261 29.73 -16.67 22.39
CA LYS A 261 29.88 -17.95 23.11
C LYS A 261 28.54 -18.44 23.72
N ASP A 262 27.55 -17.60 23.83
CA ASP A 262 26.34 -17.93 24.58
C ASP A 262 25.38 -18.83 23.79
N HIS A 263 25.41 -18.72 22.46
CA HIS A 263 24.53 -19.51 21.62
C HIS A 263 25.00 -19.54 20.16
N VAL A 264 24.83 -20.69 19.48
CA VAL A 264 25.20 -20.91 18.08
C VAL A 264 24.56 -19.93 17.08
N VAL A 265 23.40 -19.33 17.39
CA VAL A 265 22.74 -18.33 16.53
C VAL A 265 23.62 -17.10 16.33
N TYR A 266 24.30 -16.62 17.37
CA TYR A 266 25.19 -15.45 17.25
C TYR A 266 26.37 -15.72 16.32
N SER A 267 26.97 -16.90 16.42
CA SER A 267 28.05 -17.28 15.49
C SER A 267 27.56 -17.42 14.06
N ARG A 268 26.32 -17.93 13.84
CA ARG A 268 25.72 -18.01 12.51
C ARG A 268 25.45 -16.62 11.92
N ILE A 269 24.98 -15.67 12.72
CA ILE A 269 24.79 -14.28 12.29
C ILE A 269 26.12 -13.71 11.79
N LEU A 270 27.18 -13.85 12.56
CA LEU A 270 28.50 -13.34 12.18
C LEU A 270 29.09 -14.04 10.95
N GLN A 271 28.92 -15.36 10.84
CA GLN A 271 29.36 -16.13 9.68
C GLN A 271 28.62 -15.80 8.40
N ASN A 272 27.34 -15.39 8.49
CA ASN A 272 26.49 -15.05 7.35
C ASN A 272 26.26 -13.54 7.21
N ARG A 273 27.16 -12.71 7.75
CA ARG A 273 27.02 -11.25 7.77
C ARG A 273 26.68 -10.69 6.38
N GLY A 274 27.44 -11.03 5.35
CA GLY A 274 27.23 -10.51 3.99
C GLY A 274 25.86 -10.89 3.40
N GLN A 275 25.36 -12.10 3.69
CA GLN A 275 24.02 -12.50 3.27
C GLN A 275 22.94 -11.70 4.01
N ILE A 276 23.10 -11.48 5.32
CA ILE A 276 22.17 -10.69 6.14
C ILE A 276 22.14 -9.23 5.68
N GLU A 277 23.31 -8.63 5.38
CA GLU A 277 23.42 -7.29 4.81
C GLU A 277 22.69 -7.18 3.45
N THR A 278 22.84 -8.20 2.60
CA THR A 278 22.13 -8.27 1.31
C THR A 278 20.62 -8.39 1.52
N SER A 279 20.17 -9.28 2.41
CA SER A 279 18.77 -9.46 2.75
C SER A 279 18.15 -8.18 3.33
N TYR A 280 18.87 -7.51 4.23
CA TYR A 280 18.46 -6.22 4.78
C TYR A 280 18.27 -5.18 3.68
N LYS A 281 19.29 -5.01 2.82
CA LYS A 281 19.26 -4.05 1.71
C LYS A 281 18.09 -4.28 0.73
N ILE A 282 17.72 -5.53 0.48
CA ILE A 282 16.61 -5.89 -0.42
C ILE A 282 15.26 -5.48 0.17
N MET A 283 15.11 -5.63 1.50
CA MET A 283 13.83 -5.42 2.19
C MET A 283 13.67 -4.02 2.80
N ASP A 284 14.74 -3.21 2.83
CA ASP A 284 14.74 -1.90 3.47
C ASP A 284 14.03 -0.85 2.62
N LEU A 285 12.84 -0.47 3.03
CA LEU A 285 12.06 0.61 2.41
C LEU A 285 12.42 2.02 2.93
N SER A 286 13.29 2.12 3.94
CA SER A 286 13.82 3.43 4.37
C SER A 286 14.90 3.96 3.41
N ILE A 287 15.50 3.05 2.61
CA ILE A 287 16.44 3.37 1.54
C ILE A 287 15.91 2.74 0.25
N PRO A 288 14.80 3.26 -0.31
CA PRO A 288 14.14 2.66 -1.45
C PRO A 288 15.05 2.62 -2.69
N MET A 289 14.89 1.56 -3.49
CA MET A 289 15.68 1.33 -4.72
C MET A 289 15.18 2.19 -5.88
N ILE A 290 15.33 3.49 -5.72
CA ILE A 290 14.83 4.50 -6.64
C ILE A 290 15.93 5.57 -6.86
N SER A 291 16.10 6.04 -8.09
CA SER A 291 17.08 7.06 -8.42
C SER A 291 16.68 8.47 -7.93
N GLU A 292 17.65 9.37 -7.78
CA GLU A 292 17.35 10.76 -7.40
C GLU A 292 16.45 11.46 -8.44
N GLN A 293 16.61 11.18 -9.73
CA GLN A 293 15.73 11.73 -10.77
C GLN A 293 14.28 11.27 -10.62
N GLU A 294 14.08 9.99 -10.26
CA GLU A 294 12.74 9.46 -10.00
C GLU A 294 12.14 10.03 -8.72
N LYS A 295 12.95 10.27 -7.68
CA LYS A 295 12.50 10.98 -6.47
C LYS A 295 12.08 12.42 -6.77
N GLU A 296 12.86 13.14 -7.59
CA GLU A 296 12.51 14.48 -8.05
C GLU A 296 11.20 14.48 -8.86
N TYR A 297 11.02 13.50 -9.74
CA TYR A 297 9.77 13.34 -10.47
C TYR A 297 8.57 13.12 -9.52
N LEU A 298 8.72 12.27 -8.51
CA LEU A 298 7.64 12.07 -7.51
C LEU A 298 7.35 13.35 -6.71
N GLU A 299 8.35 14.17 -6.44
CA GLU A 299 8.13 15.50 -5.83
C GLU A 299 7.32 16.43 -6.73
N GLU A 300 7.57 16.41 -8.05
CA GLU A 300 6.74 17.17 -8.98
C GLU A 300 5.30 16.64 -9.02
N VAL A 301 5.13 15.30 -9.04
CA VAL A 301 3.79 14.68 -8.94
C VAL A 301 3.06 15.13 -7.66
N ILE A 302 3.75 15.28 -6.53
CA ILE A 302 3.14 15.81 -5.30
C ILE A 302 2.66 17.25 -5.50
N LYS A 303 3.44 18.09 -6.18
CA LYS A 303 3.11 19.51 -6.43
C LYS A 303 1.98 19.71 -7.44
N GLU A 304 1.82 18.80 -8.40
CA GLU A 304 0.75 18.87 -9.40
C GLU A 304 -0.63 18.95 -8.75
N ASP A 305 -1.57 19.58 -9.43
CA ASP A 305 -2.96 19.65 -8.99
C ASP A 305 -3.62 18.27 -8.98
N ILE A 306 -4.64 18.13 -8.16
CA ILE A 306 -5.52 16.95 -8.18
C ILE A 306 -6.26 16.93 -9.51
N PRO A 307 -6.26 15.80 -10.27
CA PRO A 307 -6.98 15.70 -11.53
C PRO A 307 -8.47 16.03 -11.39
N ASP A 308 -9.09 16.44 -12.49
CA ASP A 308 -10.52 16.67 -12.53
C ASP A 308 -11.32 15.38 -12.53
N LEU A 309 -12.47 15.40 -11.86
CA LEU A 309 -13.47 14.34 -12.00
C LEU A 309 -14.19 14.46 -13.34
N ASN A 310 -14.09 13.43 -14.18
CA ASN A 310 -14.88 13.29 -15.42
C ASN A 310 -15.97 12.22 -15.23
N SER A 311 -17.05 12.62 -14.57
CA SER A 311 -18.17 11.72 -14.25
C SER A 311 -18.84 11.15 -15.50
N GLU A 312 -19.01 11.97 -16.56
CA GLU A 312 -19.69 11.55 -17.78
C GLU A 312 -18.93 10.40 -18.47
N MET A 313 -17.62 10.56 -18.64
CA MET A 313 -16.79 9.52 -19.26
C MET A 313 -16.68 8.28 -18.37
N PHE A 314 -16.61 8.46 -17.04
CA PHE A 314 -16.61 7.33 -16.10
C PHE A 314 -17.89 6.50 -16.23
N ILE A 315 -19.05 7.14 -16.28
CA ILE A 315 -20.34 6.48 -16.46
C ILE A 315 -20.43 5.81 -17.83
N SER A 316 -19.90 6.46 -18.89
CA SER A 316 -19.82 5.86 -20.23
C SER A 316 -19.03 4.55 -20.20
N PHE A 317 -17.82 4.55 -19.60
CA PHE A 317 -17.01 3.35 -19.46
C PHE A 317 -17.72 2.26 -18.63
N TYR A 318 -18.39 2.66 -17.55
CA TYR A 318 -19.11 1.75 -16.68
C TYR A 318 -20.24 1.00 -17.39
N ASN A 319 -20.94 1.72 -18.28
CA ASN A 319 -22.00 1.15 -19.12
C ASN A 319 -21.42 0.27 -20.26
N GLU A 320 -20.31 0.69 -20.89
CA GLU A 320 -19.60 -0.07 -21.90
C GLU A 320 -19.11 -1.43 -21.36
N ASP A 321 -18.50 -1.42 -20.18
CA ASP A 321 -18.04 -2.62 -19.49
C ASP A 321 -19.19 -3.45 -18.88
N LYS A 322 -20.41 -2.97 -18.99
CA LYS A 322 -21.63 -3.61 -18.46
C LYS A 322 -21.52 -4.00 -16.99
N MET A 323 -20.92 -3.10 -16.19
CA MET A 323 -20.63 -3.33 -14.78
C MET A 323 -21.89 -3.44 -13.90
N GLY A 324 -23.06 -3.04 -14.42
CA GLY A 324 -24.37 -3.24 -13.79
C GLY A 324 -24.46 -2.68 -12.37
N GLY A 325 -24.87 -3.54 -11.43
CA GLY A 325 -25.03 -3.19 -10.03
C GLY A 325 -23.78 -3.26 -9.17
N MET A 326 -22.56 -3.33 -9.74
CA MET A 326 -21.30 -3.39 -8.98
C MET A 326 -21.15 -2.22 -8.00
N ILE A 327 -21.49 -1.02 -8.46
CA ILE A 327 -21.60 0.19 -7.63
C ILE A 327 -23.07 0.62 -7.61
N ARG A 328 -23.65 0.61 -6.43
CA ARG A 328 -25.04 1.05 -6.26
C ARG A 328 -25.13 2.57 -6.38
N ASN A 329 -26.04 3.06 -7.22
CA ASN A 329 -26.23 4.50 -7.47
C ASN A 329 -24.92 5.20 -7.86
N LEU A 330 -24.40 4.84 -9.03
CA LEU A 330 -23.10 5.29 -9.53
C LEU A 330 -22.90 6.82 -9.48
N ASP A 331 -23.91 7.60 -9.88
CA ASP A 331 -23.88 9.07 -9.83
C ASP A 331 -23.67 9.59 -8.40
N VAL A 332 -24.42 9.01 -7.44
CA VAL A 332 -24.30 9.37 -6.02
C VAL A 332 -22.92 8.98 -5.50
N TRP A 333 -22.41 7.81 -5.89
CA TRP A 333 -21.08 7.32 -5.50
C TRP A 333 -19.97 8.26 -6.00
N LEU A 334 -20.03 8.68 -7.27
CA LEU A 334 -19.08 9.64 -7.84
C LEU A 334 -19.13 10.98 -7.10
N LYS A 335 -20.32 11.46 -6.82
CA LYS A 335 -20.53 12.73 -6.12
C LYS A 335 -20.02 12.68 -4.68
N GLU A 336 -20.45 11.69 -3.89
CA GLU A 336 -20.12 11.58 -2.47
C GLU A 336 -18.64 11.36 -2.23
N TYR A 337 -17.96 10.56 -3.09
CA TYR A 337 -16.59 10.14 -2.82
C TYR A 337 -15.53 10.94 -3.57
N PHE A 338 -15.89 11.69 -4.60
CA PHE A 338 -14.89 12.36 -5.43
C PHE A 338 -15.09 13.86 -5.64
N GLU A 339 -16.31 14.40 -5.53
CA GLU A 339 -16.51 15.84 -5.74
C GLU A 339 -15.83 16.72 -4.69
N HIS A 340 -15.70 16.24 -3.44
CA HIS A 340 -15.08 17.01 -2.37
C HIS A 340 -13.59 17.33 -2.65
N PHE A 341 -12.90 16.55 -3.49
CA PHE A 341 -11.51 16.83 -3.85
C PHE A 341 -11.34 18.15 -4.62
N LYS A 342 -12.40 18.68 -5.23
CA LYS A 342 -12.38 20.01 -5.86
C LYS A 342 -12.00 21.11 -4.87
N GLY A 343 -12.36 20.96 -3.60
CA GLY A 343 -12.04 21.91 -2.53
C GLY A 343 -10.57 21.94 -2.12
N TYR A 344 -9.77 20.95 -2.55
CA TYR A 344 -8.34 20.83 -2.23
C TYR A 344 -7.40 21.15 -3.40
N LYS A 345 -7.93 21.68 -4.51
CA LYS A 345 -7.11 22.24 -5.58
C LYS A 345 -6.46 23.54 -5.12
N ASN A 346 -5.27 23.83 -5.65
CA ASN A 346 -4.55 25.10 -5.40
C ASN A 346 -5.30 26.29 -5.99
#